data_450110f4eaf3c8867fe2619644d47b46
#
_entry.id   450110f4eaf3c8867fe2619644d47b46
#
_cell.length_a   1.000
_cell.length_b   1.000
_cell.length_c   1.000
_cell.angle_alpha   90.00
_cell.angle_beta   90.00
_cell.angle_gamma   90.00
#
_symmetry.space_group_name_H-M   'P 1'
#
loop_
_entity.id
_entity.type
_entity.pdbx_description
1 polymer ?
#
loop_
_entity_poly.entity_id
_entity_poly.type
_entity_poly.pdbx_seq_one_letter_code
_entity_poly.pdbx_strand_id
1 'polypeptide(L)'
;AYEVTSSLVGSEMCIRDRAMASKYSVPLRTIVEENGLEPLHTSSDYDTRLLTVADVNRPALQLAGFYNYFDPNRLQIIGRVESTYLELKTEAERRSCFEELMRYDISALVICHGASAFPECLEVAGKYDRNLFVTPEDTSDFMADVISSLHTHLAPRTTMHGVLVEVHGEGVLLTGDSGIGKSETALELIKRGHKLIADDAVDIRRIGRDRLVGTAPELIRYYMELRGIGVVDVRHLYGVGAVKPEGAIDLVVNLEVWDDQKAYDRLGLISETQDILGVTVPSLTIPVRPGRNLAVILELAAMNNRQKKMGYNAAETLASNVDHAVDNGTF
;
A
#
# COMPACT_ATOMS: atom_id res chain seq x y z
N ALA A 1 28.68 -17.02 -44.51
CA ALA A 1 28.56 -15.77 -43.83
C ALA A 1 27.18 -15.74 -43.16
N TYR A 2 27.11 -16.10 -41.91
CA TYR A 2 25.94 -15.86 -41.07
C TYR A 2 26.43 -15.03 -39.86
N GLU A 3 26.10 -13.75 -39.85
CA GLU A 3 26.26 -12.92 -38.68
C GLU A 3 25.12 -13.16 -37.69
N VAL A 4 25.51 -13.51 -36.48
CA VAL A 4 24.63 -13.71 -35.32
C VAL A 4 24.34 -12.35 -34.71
N THR A 5 23.11 -11.87 -34.85
CA THR A 5 22.58 -10.77 -34.05
C THR A 5 21.96 -11.30 -32.77
N SER A 6 22.75 -11.49 -31.74
CA SER A 6 22.30 -11.75 -30.39
C SER A 6 22.89 -10.71 -29.43
N SER A 7 22.21 -9.62 -29.19
CA SER A 7 22.48 -8.72 -28.02
C SER A 7 21.50 -7.56 -28.00
N LEU A 8 20.27 -7.72 -27.57
CA LEU A 8 19.40 -6.58 -27.20
C LEU A 8 18.20 -6.95 -26.29
N VAL A 9 18.19 -8.14 -25.68
CA VAL A 9 17.06 -8.55 -24.79
C VAL A 9 17.38 -8.38 -23.30
N GLY A 10 18.64 -8.16 -22.94
CA GLY A 10 19.06 -8.06 -21.52
C GLY A 10 19.04 -6.66 -20.91
N SER A 11 18.99 -5.60 -21.74
CA SER A 11 19.13 -4.21 -21.23
C SER A 11 17.80 -3.51 -20.91
N GLU A 12 16.71 -3.90 -21.54
CA GLU A 12 15.40 -3.25 -21.28
C GLU A 12 14.73 -3.74 -19.99
N MET A 13 14.99 -4.97 -19.55
CA MET A 13 14.46 -5.50 -18.31
C MET A 13 15.10 -4.87 -17.08
N CYS A 14 16.39 -4.50 -17.15
CA CYS A 14 17.09 -3.80 -16.06
C CYS A 14 16.75 -2.31 -15.96
N ILE A 15 16.25 -1.70 -17.04
CA ILE A 15 15.89 -0.26 -17.04
C ILE A 15 14.49 -0.05 -16.43
N ARG A 16 13.58 -1.01 -16.56
CA ARG A 16 12.25 -0.92 -15.92
C ARG A 16 12.30 -1.08 -14.42
N ASP A 17 13.19 -1.88 -13.87
CA ASP A 17 13.37 -2.01 -12.40
C ASP A 17 14.05 -0.78 -11.76
N ARG A 18 14.87 -0.02 -12.50
CA ARG A 18 15.46 1.23 -12.01
C ARG A 18 14.51 2.43 -12.00
N ALA A 19 13.38 2.37 -12.69
CA ALA A 19 12.43 3.50 -12.83
C ALA A 19 11.37 3.58 -11.72
N MET A 20 11.42 2.69 -10.73
CA MET A 20 10.56 2.74 -9.55
C MET A 20 11.34 3.11 -8.28
N ALA A 21 12.24 4.09 -8.37
CA ALA A 21 12.60 4.85 -7.18
C ALA A 21 11.29 5.45 -6.65
N SER A 22 10.84 4.99 -5.51
CA SER A 22 9.56 5.37 -4.91
C SER A 22 9.46 6.91 -4.93
N LYS A 23 8.38 7.44 -5.49
CA LYS A 23 8.03 8.88 -5.42
C LYS A 23 7.89 9.34 -3.96
N TYR A 24 7.89 8.41 -3.05
CA TYR A 24 7.67 8.58 -1.63
C TYR A 24 8.94 8.24 -0.85
N SER A 25 9.13 8.92 0.25
CA SER A 25 10.25 8.74 1.16
C SER A 25 9.76 8.70 2.60
N VAL A 26 10.53 8.05 3.47
CA VAL A 26 10.29 8.00 4.91
C VAL A 26 11.55 8.41 5.64
N PRO A 27 11.47 9.23 6.72
CA PRO A 27 12.63 9.53 7.55
C PRO A 27 13.22 8.27 8.17
N LEU A 28 14.56 8.13 8.15
CA LEU A 28 15.25 7.00 8.80
C LEU A 28 14.84 6.88 10.26
N ARG A 29 14.71 8.01 10.96
CA ARG A 29 14.27 8.07 12.37
C ARG A 29 12.95 7.35 12.62
N THR A 30 11.96 7.49 11.73
CA THR A 30 10.67 6.80 11.84
C THR A 30 10.85 5.27 11.83
N ILE A 31 11.68 4.76 10.93
CA ILE A 31 11.95 3.32 10.83
C ILE A 31 12.74 2.82 12.06
N VAL A 32 13.67 3.61 12.57
CA VAL A 32 14.42 3.30 13.79
C VAL A 32 13.50 3.21 15.01
N GLU A 33 12.60 4.19 15.19
CA GLU A 33 11.64 4.22 16.30
C GLU A 33 10.62 3.10 16.24
N GLU A 34 10.03 2.83 15.04
CA GLU A 34 9.03 1.77 14.86
C GLU A 34 9.60 0.36 15.11
N ASN A 35 10.86 0.12 14.73
CA ASN A 35 11.50 -1.19 14.87
C ASN A 35 12.40 -1.29 16.12
N GLY A 36 12.34 -0.32 17.03
CA GLY A 36 13.04 -0.36 18.31
C GLY A 36 14.56 -0.49 18.20
N LEU A 37 15.18 0.15 17.18
CA LEU A 37 16.61 0.07 16.96
C LEU A 37 17.38 0.94 17.97
N GLU A 38 18.42 0.39 18.58
CA GLU A 38 19.29 1.11 19.50
C GLU A 38 20.48 1.74 18.73
N PRO A 39 20.70 3.07 18.84
CA PRO A 39 21.78 3.72 18.14
C PRO A 39 23.13 3.46 18.79
N LEU A 40 24.12 2.99 18.03
CA LEU A 40 25.52 2.93 18.40
C LEU A 40 26.30 4.15 17.88
N HIS A 41 25.95 4.64 16.71
CA HIS A 41 26.46 5.88 16.11
C HIS A 41 25.38 6.48 15.19
N THR A 42 25.16 7.79 15.29
CA THR A 42 24.28 8.54 14.41
C THR A 42 25.06 9.54 13.58
N SER A 43 24.80 9.56 12.27
CA SER A 43 25.41 10.53 11.36
C SER A 43 24.87 11.94 11.58
N SER A 44 25.56 12.94 11.07
CA SER A 44 25.16 14.35 11.14
C SER A 44 23.81 14.62 10.44
N ASP A 45 23.40 13.78 9.49
CA ASP A 45 22.16 13.88 8.74
C ASP A 45 21.06 12.93 9.23
N TYR A 46 21.22 12.26 10.37
CA TYR A 46 20.27 11.27 10.91
C TYR A 46 18.83 11.76 10.93
N ASP A 47 18.60 12.99 11.40
CA ASP A 47 17.25 13.57 11.52
C ASP A 47 16.62 13.94 10.16
N THR A 48 17.43 14.09 9.12
CA THR A 48 16.99 14.50 7.77
C THR A 48 17.14 13.40 6.73
N ARG A 49 17.83 12.29 7.06
CA ARG A 49 18.05 11.16 6.16
C ARG A 49 16.75 10.51 5.77
N LEU A 50 16.51 10.39 4.46
CA LEU A 50 15.32 9.78 3.91
C LEU A 50 15.65 8.42 3.28
N LEU A 51 14.80 7.44 3.56
CA LEU A 51 14.79 6.14 2.88
C LEU A 51 13.79 6.20 1.72
N THR A 52 14.20 5.67 0.57
CA THR A 52 13.40 5.67 -0.67
C THR A 52 13.23 4.28 -1.28
N VAL A 53 13.88 3.27 -0.69
CA VAL A 53 13.88 1.87 -1.16
C VAL A 53 13.34 0.98 -0.06
N ALA A 54 12.37 0.13 -0.41
CA ALA A 54 11.75 -0.80 0.54
C ALA A 54 12.58 -2.08 0.77
N ASP A 55 13.51 -2.38 -0.14
CA ASP A 55 14.37 -3.55 -0.01
C ASP A 55 15.51 -3.30 0.98
N VAL A 56 15.93 -4.37 1.63
CA VAL A 56 17.11 -4.41 2.50
C VAL A 56 18.23 -5.21 1.84
N ASN A 57 19.47 -5.08 2.34
CA ASN A 57 20.60 -5.85 1.85
C ASN A 57 21.35 -6.52 3.00
N ARG A 58 21.78 -7.77 2.80
CA ARG A 58 22.75 -8.45 3.65
C ARG A 58 24.12 -8.35 2.96
N PRO A 59 25.08 -7.57 3.49
CA PRO A 59 26.30 -7.24 2.76
C PRO A 59 27.37 -8.34 2.80
N ALA A 60 26.99 -9.63 2.80
CA ALA A 60 27.94 -10.75 2.87
C ALA A 60 28.96 -10.73 1.71
N LEU A 61 28.51 -10.49 0.48
CA LEU A 61 29.39 -10.38 -0.68
C LEU A 61 30.23 -9.11 -0.65
N GLN A 62 29.69 -8.00 -0.16
CA GLN A 62 30.41 -6.74 0.00
C GLN A 62 31.54 -6.89 1.02
N LEU A 63 31.30 -7.55 2.13
CA LEU A 63 32.32 -7.87 3.12
C LEU A 63 33.43 -8.79 2.57
N ALA A 64 33.15 -9.55 1.50
CA ALA A 64 34.12 -10.35 0.75
C ALA A 64 34.78 -9.57 -0.42
N GLY A 65 34.48 -8.28 -0.59
CA GLY A 65 35.09 -7.42 -1.62
C GLY A 65 34.34 -7.36 -2.96
N PHE A 66 33.10 -7.90 -3.04
CA PHE A 66 32.33 -7.90 -4.28
C PHE A 66 31.21 -6.86 -4.23
N TYR A 67 31.32 -5.78 -5.01
CA TYR A 67 30.41 -4.62 -5.01
C TYR A 67 29.61 -4.45 -6.30
N ASN A 68 29.68 -5.39 -7.25
CA ASN A 68 28.89 -5.30 -8.46
C ASN A 68 27.39 -5.34 -8.10
N TYR A 69 26.63 -4.37 -8.61
CA TYR A 69 25.20 -4.21 -8.31
C TYR A 69 24.87 -3.90 -6.84
N PHE A 70 25.84 -3.44 -6.06
CA PHE A 70 25.56 -2.96 -4.72
C PHE A 70 24.75 -1.66 -4.76
N ASP A 71 23.65 -1.63 -3.99
CA ASP A 71 22.79 -0.47 -3.84
C ASP A 71 22.92 0.08 -2.42
N PRO A 72 23.61 1.22 -2.24
CA PRO A 72 23.81 1.83 -0.93
C PRO A 72 22.53 2.42 -0.32
N ASN A 73 21.47 2.68 -1.13
CA ASN A 73 20.21 3.21 -0.63
C ASN A 73 19.40 2.17 0.18
N ARG A 74 19.74 0.90 0.06
CA ARG A 74 19.12 -0.16 0.88
C ARG A 74 19.68 -0.11 2.29
N LEU A 75 18.82 -0.43 3.26
CA LEU A 75 19.25 -0.64 4.64
C LEU A 75 20.15 -1.89 4.68
N GLN A 76 21.36 -1.75 5.25
CA GLN A 76 22.34 -2.84 5.34
C GLN A 76 22.15 -3.59 6.66
N ILE A 77 22.08 -4.93 6.63
CA ILE A 77 21.80 -5.75 7.81
C ILE A 77 22.86 -6.82 7.96
N ILE A 78 23.57 -6.81 9.09
CA ILE A 78 24.54 -7.84 9.50
C ILE A 78 23.84 -8.80 10.46
N GLY A 79 23.78 -10.09 10.07
CA GLY A 79 23.30 -11.18 10.89
C GLY A 79 24.44 -12.08 11.39
N ARG A 80 24.08 -13.25 11.93
CA ARG A 80 25.06 -14.22 12.47
C ARG A 80 26.09 -14.66 11.44
N VAL A 81 25.68 -14.88 10.19
CA VAL A 81 26.58 -15.37 9.14
C VAL A 81 27.68 -14.36 8.84
N GLU A 82 27.29 -13.09 8.68
CA GLU A 82 28.22 -12.00 8.42
C GLU A 82 29.13 -11.75 9.63
N SER A 83 28.57 -11.79 10.85
CA SER A 83 29.35 -11.65 12.09
C SER A 83 30.38 -12.76 12.24
N THR A 84 29.98 -14.02 12.06
CA THR A 84 30.90 -15.16 12.13
C THR A 84 31.98 -15.10 11.07
N TYR A 85 31.62 -14.65 9.83
CA TYR A 85 32.63 -14.41 8.79
C TYR A 85 33.66 -13.35 9.20
N LEU A 86 33.21 -12.26 9.82
CA LEU A 86 34.08 -11.19 10.31
C LEU A 86 34.97 -11.64 11.49
N GLU A 87 34.46 -12.56 12.36
CA GLU A 87 35.26 -13.16 13.46
C GLU A 87 36.48 -13.94 12.95
N LEU A 88 36.38 -14.52 11.77
CA LEU A 88 37.52 -15.25 11.14
C LEU A 88 38.61 -14.32 10.60
N LYS A 89 38.37 -13.03 10.52
CA LYS A 89 39.30 -12.01 9.99
C LYS A 89 40.12 -11.39 11.09
N THR A 90 41.30 -10.92 10.73
CA THR A 90 42.11 -10.08 11.61
C THR A 90 41.48 -8.70 11.78
N GLU A 91 41.85 -7.98 12.82
CA GLU A 91 41.40 -6.59 13.06
C GLU A 91 41.60 -5.67 11.83
N ALA A 92 42.79 -5.75 11.19
CA ALA A 92 43.11 -4.96 10.01
C ALA A 92 42.21 -5.31 8.81
N GLU A 93 41.91 -6.60 8.61
CA GLU A 93 40.99 -7.05 7.55
C GLU A 93 39.55 -6.63 7.82
N ARG A 94 39.06 -6.75 9.08
CA ARG A 94 37.73 -6.26 9.45
C ARG A 94 37.60 -4.77 9.19
N ARG A 95 38.60 -3.99 9.61
CA ARG A 95 38.66 -2.54 9.35
C ARG A 95 38.55 -2.24 7.85
N SER A 96 39.31 -2.93 7.03
CA SER A 96 39.25 -2.78 5.56
C SER A 96 37.88 -3.08 5.01
N CYS A 97 37.22 -4.17 5.46
CA CYS A 97 35.87 -4.53 5.04
C CYS A 97 34.85 -3.42 5.38
N PHE A 98 34.91 -2.87 6.59
CA PHE A 98 34.01 -1.78 6.99
C PHE A 98 34.32 -0.47 6.27
N GLU A 99 35.60 -0.15 6.02
CA GLU A 99 35.99 1.03 5.25
C GLU A 99 35.49 0.97 3.80
N GLU A 100 35.59 -0.18 3.17
CA GLU A 100 35.07 -0.37 1.82
C GLU A 100 33.54 -0.24 1.77
N LEU A 101 32.81 -0.81 2.74
CA LEU A 101 31.36 -0.73 2.81
C LEU A 101 30.89 0.71 3.12
N MET A 102 31.47 1.36 4.12
CA MET A 102 31.03 2.68 4.60
C MET A 102 31.56 3.85 3.74
N ARG A 103 32.49 3.58 2.81
CA ARG A 103 32.87 4.55 1.76
C ARG A 103 31.69 4.93 0.90
N TYR A 104 30.77 3.99 0.68
CA TYR A 104 29.49 4.28 0.04
C TYR A 104 28.59 5.05 1.01
N ASP A 105 27.70 5.86 0.45
CA ASP A 105 26.72 6.62 1.24
C ASP A 105 25.53 5.73 1.64
N ILE A 106 25.82 4.69 2.45
CA ILE A 106 24.78 3.79 2.95
C ILE A 106 23.84 4.51 3.90
N SER A 107 22.54 4.22 3.81
CA SER A 107 21.51 4.85 4.65
C SER A 107 21.70 4.52 6.13
N ALA A 108 21.93 3.26 6.45
CA ALA A 108 22.31 2.78 7.78
C ALA A 108 22.83 1.34 7.71
N LEU A 109 23.58 0.95 8.75
CA LEU A 109 23.98 -0.42 9.03
C LEU A 109 23.33 -0.87 10.34
N VAL A 110 22.66 -2.03 10.33
CA VAL A 110 22.01 -2.62 11.51
C VAL A 110 22.65 -3.98 11.82
N ILE A 111 23.03 -4.18 13.09
CA ILE A 111 23.57 -5.45 13.59
C ILE A 111 22.49 -6.14 14.39
N CYS A 112 22.13 -7.37 14.01
CA CYS A 112 21.10 -8.17 14.65
C CYS A 112 21.65 -9.11 15.74
N HIS A 113 20.75 -9.80 16.45
CA HIS A 113 21.02 -10.78 17.52
C HIS A 113 21.65 -10.21 18.78
N GLY A 114 21.56 -8.91 19.06
CA GLY A 114 22.23 -8.27 20.17
C GLY A 114 23.75 -8.45 20.15
N ALA A 115 24.33 -8.77 18.96
CA ALA A 115 25.76 -8.90 18.84
C ALA A 115 26.45 -7.55 19.08
N SER A 116 27.52 -7.56 19.86
CA SER A 116 28.34 -6.36 20.05
C SER A 116 29.01 -5.97 18.73
N ALA A 117 28.90 -4.70 18.37
CA ALA A 117 29.62 -4.19 17.23
C ALA A 117 31.13 -4.33 17.43
N PHE A 118 31.84 -4.73 16.38
CA PHE A 118 33.30 -4.73 16.41
C PHE A 118 33.81 -3.29 16.64
N PRO A 119 34.88 -3.09 17.44
CA PRO A 119 35.45 -1.76 17.67
C PRO A 119 35.77 -1.03 16.35
N GLU A 120 36.28 -1.78 15.36
CA GLU A 120 36.63 -1.25 14.03
C GLU A 120 35.39 -0.74 13.29
N CYS A 121 34.24 -1.39 13.49
CA CYS A 121 32.97 -0.95 12.89
C CYS A 121 32.55 0.42 13.43
N LEU A 122 32.63 0.62 14.75
CA LEU A 122 32.32 1.89 15.42
C LEU A 122 33.25 3.02 14.97
N GLU A 123 34.57 2.75 14.93
CA GLU A 123 35.57 3.74 14.51
C GLU A 123 35.34 4.16 13.05
N VAL A 124 35.06 3.20 12.17
CA VAL A 124 34.81 3.45 10.74
C VAL A 124 33.49 4.17 10.53
N ALA A 125 32.43 3.83 11.31
CA ALA A 125 31.15 4.54 11.27
C ALA A 125 31.33 6.03 11.63
N GLY A 126 32.11 6.32 12.68
CA GLY A 126 32.47 7.69 13.05
C GLY A 126 33.32 8.41 11.99
N LYS A 127 34.28 7.69 11.38
CA LYS A 127 35.15 8.27 10.32
C LYS A 127 34.39 8.68 9.07
N TYR A 128 33.43 7.88 8.64
CA TYR A 128 32.64 8.11 7.43
C TYR A 128 31.29 8.78 7.69
N ASP A 129 30.99 9.09 8.95
CA ASP A 129 29.71 9.68 9.38
C ASP A 129 28.51 8.84 8.91
N ARG A 130 28.46 7.55 9.35
CA ARG A 130 27.41 6.60 8.96
C ARG A 130 26.57 6.17 10.15
N ASN A 131 25.27 6.01 9.92
CA ASN A 131 24.32 5.51 10.92
C ASN A 131 24.59 4.04 11.22
N LEU A 132 24.77 3.70 12.50
CA LEU A 132 24.98 2.34 13.00
C LEU A 132 24.01 2.04 14.14
N PHE A 133 23.23 0.98 14.01
CA PHE A 133 22.25 0.53 15.00
C PHE A 133 22.46 -0.92 15.36
N VAL A 134 21.87 -1.31 16.49
CA VAL A 134 21.79 -2.71 16.95
C VAL A 134 20.35 -3.06 17.33
N THR A 135 19.99 -4.32 17.11
CA THR A 135 18.73 -4.91 17.59
C THR A 135 18.98 -6.29 18.20
N PRO A 136 18.28 -6.66 19.29
CA PRO A 136 18.35 -8.01 19.85
C PRO A 136 17.64 -9.05 18.99
N GLU A 137 16.84 -8.64 18.03
CA GLU A 137 16.01 -9.51 17.20
C GLU A 137 16.82 -10.43 16.28
N ASP A 138 16.22 -11.56 15.94
CA ASP A 138 16.74 -12.44 14.89
C ASP A 138 16.68 -11.77 13.52
N THR A 139 17.71 -12.00 12.70
CA THR A 139 17.85 -11.31 11.40
C THR A 139 16.64 -11.50 10.49
N SER A 140 16.03 -12.69 10.49
CA SER A 140 14.88 -13.00 9.62
C SER A 140 13.63 -12.24 10.05
N ASP A 141 13.38 -12.17 11.35
CA ASP A 141 12.22 -11.50 11.93
C ASP A 141 12.37 -9.98 11.74
N PHE A 142 13.52 -9.42 12.11
CA PHE A 142 13.83 -8.01 11.88
C PHE A 142 13.71 -7.61 10.39
N MET A 143 14.24 -8.43 9.47
CA MET A 143 14.11 -8.17 8.02
C MET A 143 12.65 -8.15 7.57
N ALA A 144 11.81 -9.07 8.06
CA ALA A 144 10.40 -9.12 7.71
C ALA A 144 9.67 -7.86 8.20
N ASP A 145 9.92 -7.45 9.44
CA ASP A 145 9.27 -6.29 10.05
C ASP A 145 9.70 -4.98 9.40
N VAL A 146 11.01 -4.76 9.18
CA VAL A 146 11.50 -3.53 8.56
C VAL A 146 11.09 -3.44 7.08
N ILE A 147 11.06 -4.53 6.34
CA ILE A 147 10.55 -4.55 4.95
C ILE A 147 9.06 -4.20 4.94
N SER A 148 8.27 -4.75 5.87
CA SER A 148 6.84 -4.46 6.00
C SER A 148 6.59 -2.98 6.32
N SER A 149 7.35 -2.42 7.27
CA SER A 149 7.30 -1.00 7.62
C SER A 149 7.68 -0.11 6.43
N LEU A 150 8.80 -0.39 5.75
CA LEU A 150 9.23 0.34 4.56
C LEU A 150 8.18 0.27 3.44
N HIS A 151 7.61 -0.89 3.15
CA HIS A 151 6.54 -1.02 2.16
C HIS A 151 5.31 -0.21 2.51
N THR A 152 4.98 -0.10 3.79
CA THR A 152 3.83 0.71 4.25
C THR A 152 4.08 2.20 4.04
N HIS A 153 5.26 2.69 4.41
CA HIS A 153 5.62 4.11 4.29
C HIS A 153 5.89 4.55 2.85
N LEU A 154 6.48 3.68 2.04
CA LEU A 154 6.84 3.95 0.64
C LEU A 154 5.72 3.57 -0.34
N ALA A 155 4.56 3.10 0.15
CA ALA A 155 3.44 2.72 -0.67
C ALA A 155 2.96 3.89 -1.55
N PRO A 156 2.65 3.64 -2.83
CA PRO A 156 1.96 4.61 -3.66
C PRO A 156 0.64 5.04 -3.01
N ARG A 157 0.40 6.35 -2.97
CA ARG A 157 -0.78 6.95 -2.33
C ARG A 157 -1.34 8.10 -3.15
N THR A 158 -2.65 8.30 -3.02
CA THR A 158 -3.39 9.41 -3.62
C THR A 158 -4.56 9.78 -2.72
N THR A 159 -5.06 11.00 -2.84
CA THR A 159 -6.30 11.42 -2.19
C THR A 159 -7.38 11.57 -3.25
N MET A 160 -8.55 11.00 -3.01
CA MET A 160 -9.71 11.13 -3.89
C MET A 160 -10.86 11.78 -3.13
N HIS A 161 -11.58 12.68 -3.81
CA HIS A 161 -12.84 13.20 -3.29
C HIS A 161 -13.93 12.12 -3.37
N GLY A 162 -14.51 11.79 -2.23
CA GLY A 162 -15.52 10.73 -2.15
C GLY A 162 -15.84 10.33 -0.71
N VAL A 163 -16.64 9.29 -0.58
CA VAL A 163 -17.02 8.71 0.70
C VAL A 163 -16.68 7.22 0.69
N LEU A 164 -15.95 6.75 1.69
CA LEU A 164 -15.63 5.35 1.84
C LEU A 164 -16.41 4.75 3.02
N VAL A 165 -17.20 3.72 2.73
CA VAL A 165 -18.01 2.98 3.70
C VAL A 165 -17.78 1.49 3.58
N GLU A 166 -17.81 0.76 4.71
CA GLU A 166 -17.83 -0.70 4.72
C GLU A 166 -19.27 -1.18 4.74
N VAL A 167 -19.68 -1.87 3.67
CA VAL A 167 -21.05 -2.39 3.47
C VAL A 167 -21.00 -3.91 3.35
N HIS A 168 -21.58 -4.63 4.31
CA HIS A 168 -21.51 -6.11 4.40
C HIS A 168 -20.11 -6.70 4.30
N GLY A 169 -19.08 -5.97 4.79
CA GLY A 169 -17.68 -6.38 4.75
C GLY A 169 -16.94 -6.01 3.45
N GLU A 170 -17.61 -5.40 2.47
CA GLU A 170 -17.00 -4.83 1.27
C GLU A 170 -16.75 -3.33 1.45
N GLY A 171 -15.56 -2.85 1.11
CA GLY A 171 -15.28 -1.41 1.08
C GLY A 171 -15.79 -0.77 -0.20
N VAL A 172 -16.76 0.11 -0.07
CA VAL A 172 -17.42 0.81 -1.19
C VAL A 172 -16.97 2.26 -1.20
N LEU A 173 -16.27 2.67 -2.25
CA LEU A 173 -15.89 4.05 -2.51
C LEU A 173 -16.96 4.74 -3.35
N LEU A 174 -17.69 5.68 -2.75
CA LEU A 174 -18.68 6.50 -3.43
C LEU A 174 -18.00 7.72 -4.05
N THR A 175 -18.15 7.90 -5.36
CA THR A 175 -17.66 9.05 -6.12
C THR A 175 -18.84 9.75 -6.82
N GLY A 176 -18.59 10.87 -7.44
CA GLY A 176 -19.58 11.66 -8.16
C GLY A 176 -19.57 13.13 -7.74
N ASP A 177 -20.37 13.97 -8.38
CA ASP A 177 -20.37 15.40 -8.20
C ASP A 177 -20.68 15.82 -6.76
N SER A 178 -20.20 17.02 -6.39
CA SER A 178 -20.53 17.60 -5.09
C SER A 178 -22.04 17.86 -4.99
N GLY A 179 -22.65 17.41 -3.88
CA GLY A 179 -24.09 17.55 -3.66
C GLY A 179 -24.98 16.51 -4.30
N ILE A 180 -24.41 15.45 -4.91
CA ILE A 180 -25.18 14.32 -5.49
C ILE A 180 -25.83 13.44 -4.42
N GLY A 181 -25.48 13.60 -3.13
CA GLY A 181 -26.04 12.79 -2.04
C GLY A 181 -25.12 11.70 -1.49
N LYS A 182 -23.79 11.78 -1.70
CA LYS A 182 -22.82 10.79 -1.19
C LYS A 182 -22.86 10.66 0.33
N SER A 183 -22.71 11.76 1.05
CA SER A 183 -22.68 11.78 2.53
C SER A 183 -24.04 11.41 3.12
N GLU A 184 -25.16 11.87 2.53
CA GLU A 184 -26.51 11.50 2.96
C GLU A 184 -26.75 9.98 2.79
N THR A 185 -26.28 9.41 1.67
CA THR A 185 -26.36 7.98 1.41
C THR A 185 -25.52 7.18 2.40
N ALA A 186 -24.31 7.64 2.69
CA ALA A 186 -23.43 7.03 3.69
C ALA A 186 -24.06 7.07 5.09
N LEU A 187 -24.68 8.19 5.48
CA LEU A 187 -25.40 8.31 6.75
C LEU A 187 -26.55 7.30 6.86
N GLU A 188 -27.30 7.10 5.79
CA GLU A 188 -28.36 6.10 5.77
C GLU A 188 -27.81 4.66 5.90
N LEU A 189 -26.65 4.36 5.26
CA LEU A 189 -25.94 3.09 5.43
C LEU A 189 -25.47 2.90 6.88
N ILE A 190 -24.93 3.95 7.52
CA ILE A 190 -24.53 3.90 8.94
C ILE A 190 -25.71 3.58 9.85
N LYS A 191 -26.88 4.19 9.63
CA LYS A 191 -28.11 3.88 10.37
C LYS A 191 -28.54 2.43 10.23
N ARG A 192 -28.16 1.79 9.11
CA ARG A 192 -28.43 0.37 8.83
C ARG A 192 -27.38 -0.58 9.41
N GLY A 193 -26.37 -0.05 10.12
CA GLY A 193 -25.33 -0.84 10.81
C GLY A 193 -24.03 -1.01 10.01
N HIS A 194 -23.86 -0.28 8.90
CA HIS A 194 -22.61 -0.22 8.15
C HIS A 194 -21.64 0.79 8.78
N LYS A 195 -20.39 0.83 8.31
CA LYS A 195 -19.35 1.61 8.98
C LYS A 195 -18.76 2.68 8.06
N LEU A 196 -18.65 3.91 8.59
CA LEU A 196 -17.94 4.99 7.94
C LEU A 196 -16.42 4.78 8.09
N ILE A 197 -15.70 4.98 7.01
CA ILE A 197 -14.23 5.03 7.00
C ILE A 197 -13.76 6.46 6.75
N ALA A 198 -14.28 7.10 5.69
CA ALA A 198 -13.94 8.47 5.34
C ALA A 198 -15.11 9.19 4.67
N ASP A 199 -15.27 10.49 4.92
CA ASP A 199 -16.18 11.39 4.19
C ASP A 199 -15.37 12.55 3.60
N ASP A 200 -15.80 13.05 2.43
CA ASP A 200 -15.23 14.14 1.64
C ASP A 200 -13.85 13.83 1.03
N ALA A 201 -12.87 13.41 1.79
CA ALA A 201 -11.54 13.05 1.31
C ALA A 201 -11.15 11.63 1.76
N VAL A 202 -10.72 10.81 0.82
CA VAL A 202 -10.23 9.45 1.04
C VAL A 202 -8.76 9.37 0.66
N ASP A 203 -7.89 9.19 1.64
CA ASP A 203 -6.48 8.90 1.43
C ASP A 203 -6.32 7.42 1.10
N ILE A 204 -5.90 7.13 -0.12
CA ILE A 204 -5.80 5.77 -0.65
C ILE A 204 -4.33 5.37 -0.76
N ARG A 205 -3.99 4.20 -0.25
CA ARG A 205 -2.67 3.57 -0.35
C ARG A 205 -2.76 2.25 -1.07
N ARG A 206 -1.78 1.95 -1.95
CA ARG A 206 -1.64 0.62 -2.53
C ARG A 206 -0.76 -0.24 -1.64
N ILE A 207 -1.29 -1.33 -1.11
CA ILE A 207 -0.57 -2.32 -0.32
C ILE A 207 -0.32 -3.56 -1.18
N GLY A 208 0.95 -3.89 -1.39
CA GLY A 208 1.33 -5.00 -2.26
C GLY A 208 1.01 -4.72 -3.74
N ARG A 209 0.51 -5.75 -4.46
CA ARG A 209 0.31 -5.69 -5.92
C ARG A 209 -1.10 -5.25 -6.32
N ASP A 210 -2.12 -5.63 -5.56
CA ASP A 210 -3.52 -5.66 -5.97
C ASP A 210 -4.51 -5.14 -4.90
N ARG A 211 -4.01 -4.64 -3.78
CA ARG A 211 -4.86 -4.19 -2.68
C ARG A 211 -4.76 -2.68 -2.48
N LEU A 212 -5.93 -2.04 -2.43
CA LEU A 212 -6.08 -0.65 -2.02
C LEU A 212 -6.68 -0.57 -0.62
N VAL A 213 -6.13 0.34 0.18
CA VAL A 213 -6.68 0.66 1.51
C VAL A 213 -6.91 2.16 1.59
N GLY A 214 -8.14 2.53 1.98
CA GLY A 214 -8.56 3.91 2.17
C GLY A 214 -8.67 4.26 3.65
N THR A 215 -8.30 5.51 3.97
CA THR A 215 -8.39 6.11 5.31
C THR A 215 -8.92 7.53 5.19
N ALA A 216 -9.48 8.08 6.25
CA ALA A 216 -9.72 9.52 6.33
C ALA A 216 -8.43 10.27 6.70
N PRO A 217 -8.17 11.47 6.17
CA PRO A 217 -7.19 12.39 6.73
C PRO A 217 -7.42 12.58 8.23
N GLU A 218 -6.35 12.65 9.03
CA GLU A 218 -6.45 12.61 10.49
C GLU A 218 -7.34 13.71 11.08
N LEU A 219 -7.26 14.90 10.52
CA LEU A 219 -8.02 16.07 10.99
C LEU A 219 -9.54 15.94 10.83
N ILE A 220 -10.00 15.19 9.83
CA ILE A 220 -11.43 15.02 9.53
C ILE A 220 -11.94 13.60 9.81
N ARG A 221 -11.13 12.78 10.46
CA ARG A 221 -11.48 11.39 10.75
C ARG A 221 -12.72 11.29 11.63
N TYR A 222 -13.71 10.51 11.15
CA TYR A 222 -15.02 10.30 11.76
C TYR A 222 -15.99 11.49 11.68
N TYR A 223 -15.58 12.61 11.12
CA TYR A 223 -16.48 13.71 10.83
C TYR A 223 -17.16 13.52 9.47
N MET A 224 -18.36 14.06 9.37
CA MET A 224 -19.17 14.06 8.16
C MET A 224 -19.81 15.44 7.99
N GLU A 225 -19.77 16.00 6.78
CA GLU A 225 -20.48 17.26 6.47
C GLU A 225 -21.84 16.96 5.85
N LEU A 226 -22.89 17.48 6.47
CA LEU A 226 -24.27 17.37 6.00
C LEU A 226 -24.86 18.74 5.72
N ARG A 227 -25.26 18.97 4.49
CA ARG A 227 -25.83 20.25 4.08
C ARG A 227 -27.09 20.56 4.91
N GLY A 228 -27.13 21.77 5.47
CA GLY A 228 -28.24 22.23 6.32
C GLY A 228 -28.16 21.81 7.80
N ILE A 229 -27.24 20.90 8.15
CA ILE A 229 -26.98 20.49 9.53
C ILE A 229 -25.60 20.96 9.97
N GLY A 230 -24.61 20.93 9.06
CA GLY A 230 -23.20 21.23 9.35
C GLY A 230 -22.36 19.97 9.57
N VAL A 231 -21.26 20.09 10.31
CA VAL A 231 -20.34 18.99 10.60
C VAL A 231 -20.82 18.20 11.82
N VAL A 232 -20.87 16.88 11.69
CA VAL A 232 -21.27 15.93 12.74
C VAL A 232 -20.17 14.93 13.01
N ASP A 233 -19.96 14.53 14.27
CA ASP A 233 -19.07 13.43 14.65
C ASP A 233 -19.88 12.12 14.68
N VAL A 234 -19.64 11.25 13.70
CA VAL A 234 -20.36 9.99 13.52
C VAL A 234 -20.07 9.03 14.68
N ARG A 235 -18.84 9.02 15.18
CA ARG A 235 -18.45 8.15 16.30
C ARG A 235 -19.18 8.53 17.60
N HIS A 236 -19.37 9.82 17.84
CA HIS A 236 -20.12 10.31 19.01
C HIS A 236 -21.64 10.08 18.88
N LEU A 237 -22.19 10.19 17.66
CA LEU A 237 -23.63 10.04 17.44
C LEU A 237 -24.07 8.56 17.40
N TYR A 238 -23.30 7.69 16.77
CA TYR A 238 -23.68 6.30 16.49
C TYR A 238 -22.81 5.26 17.20
N GLY A 239 -21.78 5.69 17.94
CA GLY A 239 -20.87 4.83 18.69
C GLY A 239 -19.69 4.33 17.86
N VAL A 240 -18.73 3.70 18.55
CA VAL A 240 -17.48 3.19 17.95
C VAL A 240 -17.71 2.10 16.89
N GLY A 241 -18.83 1.39 16.97
CA GLY A 241 -19.19 0.36 15.99
C GLY A 241 -19.61 0.91 14.63
N ALA A 242 -19.93 2.20 14.53
CA ALA A 242 -20.35 2.87 13.30
C ALA A 242 -19.20 3.41 12.46
N VAL A 243 -17.96 3.33 12.95
CA VAL A 243 -16.77 3.85 12.28
C VAL A 243 -15.67 2.80 12.22
N LYS A 244 -14.75 2.97 11.24
CA LYS A 244 -13.56 2.14 11.09
C LYS A 244 -12.39 3.03 10.67
N PRO A 245 -11.17 2.85 11.22
CA PRO A 245 -10.05 3.73 10.93
C PRO A 245 -9.55 3.59 9.49
N GLU A 246 -9.63 2.41 8.90
CA GLU A 246 -9.26 2.13 7.52
C GLU A 246 -10.07 0.96 6.95
N GLY A 247 -10.13 0.83 5.63
CA GLY A 247 -10.78 -0.30 4.97
C GLY A 247 -10.27 -0.52 3.55
N ALA A 248 -10.43 -1.75 3.06
CA ALA A 248 -10.15 -2.06 1.66
C ALA A 248 -11.09 -1.25 0.74
N ILE A 249 -10.67 -1.04 -0.51
CA ILE A 249 -11.53 -0.52 -1.58
C ILE A 249 -11.81 -1.68 -2.52
N ASP A 250 -13.02 -2.23 -2.42
CA ASP A 250 -13.43 -3.43 -3.12
C ASP A 250 -14.33 -3.13 -4.33
N LEU A 251 -15.02 -1.99 -4.28
CA LEU A 251 -15.95 -1.53 -5.29
C LEU A 251 -15.94 0.00 -5.34
N VAL A 252 -15.89 0.56 -6.53
CA VAL A 252 -16.12 1.98 -6.76
C VAL A 252 -17.54 2.17 -7.29
N VAL A 253 -18.29 3.07 -6.69
CA VAL A 253 -19.63 3.43 -7.15
C VAL A 253 -19.67 4.90 -7.52
N ASN A 254 -19.81 5.18 -8.80
CA ASN A 254 -19.99 6.53 -9.30
C ASN A 254 -21.49 6.90 -9.30
N LEU A 255 -21.84 7.89 -8.48
CA LEU A 255 -23.19 8.47 -8.48
C LEU A 255 -23.26 9.58 -9.52
N GLU A 256 -24.22 9.51 -10.43
CA GLU A 256 -24.45 10.56 -11.43
C GLU A 256 -25.93 10.96 -11.48
N VAL A 257 -26.20 12.19 -11.86
CA VAL A 257 -27.59 12.62 -12.11
C VAL A 257 -28.15 11.82 -13.26
N TRP A 258 -29.41 11.38 -13.13
CA TRP A 258 -30.06 10.64 -14.19
C TRP A 258 -30.07 11.43 -15.50
N ASP A 259 -29.65 10.79 -16.57
CA ASP A 259 -29.68 11.31 -17.94
C ASP A 259 -30.59 10.43 -18.80
N ASP A 260 -31.68 10.98 -19.34
CA ASP A 260 -32.64 10.27 -20.20
C ASP A 260 -32.04 9.86 -21.56
N GLN A 261 -30.93 10.49 -21.95
CA GLN A 261 -30.24 10.17 -23.21
C GLN A 261 -29.19 9.06 -23.06
N LYS A 262 -28.80 8.70 -21.81
CA LYS A 262 -27.82 7.69 -21.52
C LYS A 262 -28.49 6.32 -21.34
N ALA A 263 -27.95 5.31 -22.04
CA ALA A 263 -28.33 3.93 -21.81
C ALA A 263 -27.61 3.37 -20.58
N TYR A 264 -28.36 3.01 -19.57
CA TYR A 264 -27.84 2.34 -18.38
C TYR A 264 -27.91 0.82 -18.52
N ASP A 265 -26.86 0.11 -18.11
CA ASP A 265 -26.87 -1.34 -18.10
C ASP A 265 -27.96 -1.84 -17.11
N ARG A 266 -28.92 -2.61 -17.64
CA ARG A 266 -30.02 -3.16 -16.86
C ARG A 266 -29.77 -4.61 -16.45
N LEU A 267 -28.89 -5.29 -17.14
CA LEU A 267 -28.63 -6.72 -16.92
C LEU A 267 -27.40 -6.97 -16.06
N GLY A 268 -26.51 -5.99 -15.91
CA GLY A 268 -25.25 -6.15 -15.16
C GLY A 268 -24.21 -7.02 -15.87
N LEU A 269 -24.33 -7.14 -17.20
CA LEU A 269 -23.41 -7.90 -18.04
C LEU A 269 -22.13 -7.12 -18.36
N ILE A 270 -22.20 -5.78 -18.30
CA ILE A 270 -21.04 -4.91 -18.53
C ILE A 270 -20.26 -4.81 -17.23
N SER A 271 -19.03 -5.28 -17.26
CA SER A 271 -18.10 -5.14 -16.13
C SER A 271 -17.28 -3.87 -16.31
N GLU A 272 -17.67 -2.79 -15.64
CA GLU A 272 -16.88 -1.56 -15.56
C GLU A 272 -15.77 -1.73 -14.52
N THR A 273 -14.64 -1.06 -14.76
CA THR A 273 -13.52 -1.03 -13.82
C THR A 273 -12.90 0.36 -13.77
N GLN A 274 -12.27 0.68 -12.65
CA GLN A 274 -11.51 1.91 -12.47
C GLN A 274 -10.09 1.57 -12.02
N ASP A 275 -9.09 2.20 -12.65
CA ASP A 275 -7.71 2.09 -12.19
C ASP A 275 -7.44 3.13 -11.10
N ILE A 276 -6.92 2.66 -9.97
CA ILE A 276 -6.45 3.51 -8.87
C ILE A 276 -5.05 3.03 -8.48
N LEU A 277 -4.04 3.87 -8.67
CA LEU A 277 -2.64 3.56 -8.35
C LEU A 277 -2.12 2.29 -9.04
N GLY A 278 -2.61 1.97 -10.25
CA GLY A 278 -2.25 0.76 -10.99
C GLY A 278 -2.94 -0.52 -10.49
N VAL A 279 -3.99 -0.38 -9.69
CA VAL A 279 -4.87 -1.49 -9.27
C VAL A 279 -6.23 -1.31 -9.92
N THR A 280 -6.66 -2.33 -10.65
CA THR A 280 -7.98 -2.36 -11.30
C THR A 280 -9.06 -2.78 -10.29
N VAL A 281 -9.99 -1.87 -9.99
CA VAL A 281 -11.11 -2.09 -9.06
C VAL A 281 -12.42 -2.18 -9.83
N PRO A 282 -13.32 -3.13 -9.54
CA PRO A 282 -14.66 -3.13 -10.10
C PRO A 282 -15.37 -1.80 -9.86
N SER A 283 -16.08 -1.30 -10.86
CA SER A 283 -16.85 -0.07 -10.73
C SER A 283 -18.28 -0.22 -11.24
N LEU A 284 -19.17 0.62 -10.74
CA LEU A 284 -20.57 0.72 -11.14
C LEU A 284 -20.95 2.19 -11.26
N THR A 285 -21.77 2.53 -12.26
CA THR A 285 -22.37 3.83 -12.37
C THR A 285 -23.86 3.74 -12.00
N ILE A 286 -24.25 4.43 -10.91
CA ILE A 286 -25.63 4.43 -10.41
C ILE A 286 -26.27 5.78 -10.63
N PRO A 287 -27.31 5.87 -11.48
CA PRO A 287 -28.05 7.11 -11.70
C PRO A 287 -28.94 7.46 -10.52
N VAL A 288 -28.84 8.68 -10.04
CA VAL A 288 -29.60 9.24 -8.94
C VAL A 288 -30.87 9.91 -9.46
N ARG A 289 -32.01 9.49 -8.91
CA ARG A 289 -33.33 10.10 -9.13
C ARG A 289 -34.04 10.33 -7.80
N PRO A 290 -34.87 11.39 -7.68
CA PRO A 290 -35.76 11.55 -6.52
C PRO A 290 -36.61 10.29 -6.28
N GLY A 291 -36.71 9.85 -5.03
CA GLY A 291 -37.47 8.68 -4.62
C GLY A 291 -36.76 7.34 -4.70
N ARG A 292 -35.53 7.25 -5.23
CA ARG A 292 -34.70 6.03 -5.16
C ARG A 292 -33.98 5.94 -3.82
N ASN A 293 -34.08 4.79 -3.17
CA ASN A 293 -33.31 4.51 -1.97
C ASN A 293 -31.89 4.01 -2.35
N LEU A 294 -30.94 4.94 -2.40
CA LEU A 294 -29.55 4.62 -2.78
C LEU A 294 -28.88 3.65 -1.80
N ALA A 295 -29.18 3.73 -0.50
CA ALA A 295 -28.59 2.83 0.47
C ALA A 295 -28.93 1.35 0.19
N VAL A 296 -30.19 1.06 -0.12
CA VAL A 296 -30.60 -0.31 -0.51
C VAL A 296 -29.91 -0.77 -1.78
N ILE A 297 -29.75 0.12 -2.76
CA ILE A 297 -29.07 -0.22 -4.01
C ILE A 297 -27.58 -0.51 -3.75
N LEU A 298 -26.94 0.24 -2.88
CA LEU A 298 -25.53 0.03 -2.51
C LEU A 298 -25.33 -1.25 -1.70
N GLU A 299 -26.25 -1.58 -0.78
CA GLU A 299 -26.23 -2.87 -0.07
C GLU A 299 -26.26 -4.03 -1.08
N LEU A 300 -27.17 -3.99 -2.05
CA LEU A 300 -27.26 -5.01 -3.10
C LEU A 300 -26.00 -5.03 -4.00
N ALA A 301 -25.46 -3.86 -4.35
CA ALA A 301 -24.27 -3.77 -5.18
C ALA A 301 -23.05 -4.39 -4.46
N ALA A 302 -22.86 -4.10 -3.18
CA ALA A 302 -21.80 -4.70 -2.36
C ALA A 302 -21.96 -6.22 -2.25
N MET A 303 -23.15 -6.71 -1.96
CA MET A 303 -23.45 -8.14 -1.88
C MET A 303 -23.20 -8.84 -3.22
N ASN A 304 -23.64 -8.25 -4.33
CA ASN A 304 -23.45 -8.81 -5.67
C ASN A 304 -21.94 -8.82 -6.06
N ASN A 305 -21.20 -7.77 -5.73
CA ASN A 305 -19.75 -7.73 -5.93
C ASN A 305 -19.05 -8.87 -5.17
N ARG A 306 -19.45 -9.10 -3.92
CA ARG A 306 -18.95 -10.21 -3.11
C ARG A 306 -19.26 -11.57 -3.73
N GLN A 307 -20.48 -11.77 -4.27
CA GLN A 307 -20.87 -13.01 -4.95
C GLN A 307 -20.01 -13.23 -6.21
N LYS A 308 -19.78 -12.18 -7.01
CA LYS A 308 -18.88 -12.25 -8.18
C LYS A 308 -17.45 -12.66 -7.78
N LYS A 309 -16.90 -12.10 -6.69
CA LYS A 309 -15.59 -12.50 -6.15
C LYS A 309 -15.55 -13.98 -5.72
N MET A 310 -16.68 -14.53 -5.28
CA MET A 310 -16.82 -15.94 -4.89
C MET A 310 -17.10 -16.86 -6.09
N GLY A 311 -17.12 -16.33 -7.32
CA GLY A 311 -17.30 -17.10 -8.56
C GLY A 311 -18.73 -17.24 -9.04
N TYR A 312 -19.71 -16.56 -8.42
CA TYR A 312 -21.10 -16.58 -8.88
C TYR A 312 -21.50 -15.25 -9.50
N ASN A 313 -21.89 -15.27 -10.79
CA ASN A 313 -22.41 -14.11 -11.50
C ASN A 313 -23.84 -14.38 -11.97
N ALA A 314 -24.81 -13.75 -11.31
CA ALA A 314 -26.23 -13.94 -11.60
C ALA A 314 -26.61 -13.53 -13.04
N ALA A 315 -25.99 -12.47 -13.57
CA ALA A 315 -26.25 -12.00 -14.92
C ALA A 315 -25.79 -13.02 -15.99
N GLU A 316 -24.59 -13.57 -15.83
CA GLU A 316 -24.05 -14.62 -16.72
C GLU A 316 -24.86 -15.91 -16.62
N THR A 317 -25.25 -16.30 -15.38
CA THR A 317 -26.08 -17.47 -15.16
C THR A 317 -27.44 -17.31 -15.84
N LEU A 318 -28.06 -16.13 -15.72
CA LEU A 318 -29.35 -15.85 -16.39
C LEU A 318 -29.20 -15.88 -17.92
N ALA A 319 -28.15 -15.25 -18.47
CA ALA A 319 -27.88 -15.27 -19.90
C ALA A 319 -27.71 -16.70 -20.43
N SER A 320 -26.89 -17.52 -19.76
CA SER A 320 -26.68 -18.92 -20.11
C SER A 320 -28.01 -19.74 -20.05
N ASN A 321 -28.84 -19.51 -19.04
CA ASN A 321 -30.15 -20.18 -18.94
C ASN A 321 -31.11 -19.79 -20.07
N VAL A 322 -31.10 -18.52 -20.50
CA VAL A 322 -31.89 -18.06 -21.65
C VAL A 322 -31.40 -18.70 -22.93
N ASP A 323 -30.08 -18.73 -23.17
CA ASP A 323 -29.50 -19.36 -24.36
C ASP A 323 -29.88 -20.86 -24.43
N HIS A 324 -29.73 -21.58 -23.31
CA HIS A 324 -30.15 -22.98 -23.23
C HIS A 324 -31.65 -23.18 -23.47
N ALA A 325 -32.50 -22.26 -23.02
CA ALA A 325 -33.95 -22.35 -23.24
C ALA A 325 -34.34 -22.09 -24.71
N VAL A 326 -33.63 -21.17 -25.39
CA VAL A 326 -33.79 -20.91 -26.82
C VAL A 326 -33.33 -22.12 -27.64
N ASP A 327 -32.14 -22.69 -27.34
CA ASP A 327 -31.61 -23.87 -28.04
C ASP A 327 -32.48 -25.10 -27.92
N ASN A 328 -33.17 -25.25 -26.79
CA ASN A 328 -34.10 -26.38 -26.52
C ASN A 328 -35.54 -26.12 -26.99
N GLY A 329 -35.80 -24.97 -27.63
CA GLY A 329 -37.13 -24.64 -28.18
C GLY A 329 -38.22 -24.50 -27.12
N THR A 330 -37.88 -24.04 -25.89
CA THR A 330 -38.77 -23.93 -24.76
C THR A 330 -39.42 -22.53 -24.65
N PHE A 331 -39.25 -21.66 -25.67
CA PHE A 331 -39.94 -20.37 -25.86
C PHE A 331 -40.87 -20.40 -27.04
#